data_257804461dbc91edd32b1559c3ae98c6
#
_entry.id   257804461dbc91edd32b1559c3ae98c6
#
_cell.length_a   1.000
_cell.length_b   1.000
_cell.length_c   1.000
_cell.angle_alpha   90.00
_cell.angle_beta   90.00
_cell.angle_gamma   90.00
#
_symmetry.space_group_name_H-M   'P 1'
#
loop_
_entity.id
_entity.type
_entity.pdbx_description
1 polymer ?
#
loop_
_entity_poly.entity_id
_entity_poly.type
_entity_poly.pdbx_seq_one_letter_code
_entity_poly.pdbx_strand_id
1 'polypeptide(L)'
;MAAETDTAPVHARATVRPDKADAVAELTEHFRGATAAVLTEYRGLTVKQIGDLRIALGSETTYAVVKNTLTRLAASNAGLGHLEPLLEGPIAVAFVKGEPVAAAKALRDYARTNPALVIKGGVLDGKALTVEEIRKLADLESREVLLAKMAGALKGSLSQAVQLLAAPLAQAARAVGALQAKAEADPSVLGGGSGTAPVPHPDDQSAPAGVIAHDSLSTPTSTDRTSD
;
A
#
# COMPACT_ATOMS: atom_id res chain seq x y z
N MET A 1 -36.35 29.95 -59.08
CA MET A 1 -37.03 29.36 -57.92
C MET A 1 -35.98 28.70 -57.04
N ALA A 2 -35.49 29.45 -56.07
CA ALA A 2 -34.53 28.97 -55.08
C ALA A 2 -35.33 28.57 -53.84
N ALA A 3 -35.20 27.29 -53.44
CA ALA A 3 -35.79 26.78 -52.22
C ALA A 3 -34.86 27.18 -51.06
N GLU A 4 -35.28 28.14 -50.27
CA GLU A 4 -34.71 28.44 -48.96
C GLU A 4 -35.04 27.27 -48.03
N THR A 5 -34.00 26.48 -47.70
CA THR A 5 -34.04 25.53 -46.60
C THR A 5 -33.93 26.31 -45.30
N ASP A 6 -35.08 26.55 -44.69
CA ASP A 6 -35.21 27.03 -43.29
C ASP A 6 -34.55 26.06 -42.37
N THR A 7 -33.28 26.35 -42.03
CA THR A 7 -32.57 25.62 -40.95
C THR A 7 -32.99 26.28 -39.64
N ALA A 8 -34.04 25.74 -39.04
CA ALA A 8 -34.45 26.13 -37.70
C ALA A 8 -33.27 25.94 -36.72
N PRO A 9 -32.96 26.90 -35.85
CA PRO A 9 -31.88 26.78 -34.88
C PRO A 9 -32.26 25.72 -33.85
N VAL A 10 -31.60 24.61 -33.98
CA VAL A 10 -31.68 23.49 -33.04
C VAL A 10 -31.18 23.98 -31.68
N HIS A 11 -32.08 23.90 -30.70
CA HIS A 11 -31.84 24.04 -29.28
C HIS A 11 -31.50 25.43 -28.77
N ALA A 12 -32.55 26.17 -28.47
CA ALA A 12 -32.51 27.15 -27.40
C ALA A 12 -31.84 26.49 -26.18
N ARG A 13 -30.61 26.91 -25.86
CA ARG A 13 -29.92 26.58 -24.61
C ARG A 13 -30.89 26.94 -23.51
N ALA A 14 -31.51 25.89 -22.91
CA ALA A 14 -32.34 26.09 -21.76
C ALA A 14 -31.53 26.91 -20.77
N THR A 15 -32.00 28.09 -20.44
CA THR A 15 -31.35 29.01 -19.50
C THR A 15 -31.14 28.22 -18.21
N VAL A 16 -29.88 27.84 -17.92
CA VAL A 16 -29.54 27.11 -16.74
C VAL A 16 -29.95 27.98 -15.56
N ARG A 17 -30.90 27.51 -14.74
CA ARG A 17 -31.32 28.26 -13.55
C ARG A 17 -30.07 28.59 -12.72
N PRO A 18 -29.95 29.83 -12.21
CA PRO A 18 -28.75 30.27 -11.46
C PRO A 18 -28.38 29.30 -10.38
N ASP A 19 -29.34 28.79 -9.60
CA ASP A 19 -29.09 27.76 -8.53
C ASP A 19 -28.36 26.52 -9.03
N LYS A 20 -28.58 26.10 -10.28
CA LYS A 20 -27.90 24.93 -10.86
C LYS A 20 -26.50 25.28 -11.35
N ALA A 21 -26.31 26.48 -11.84
CA ALA A 21 -25.02 26.99 -12.29
C ALA A 21 -24.09 27.12 -11.07
N ASP A 22 -24.59 27.66 -9.98
CA ASP A 22 -23.88 27.81 -8.72
C ASP A 22 -23.50 26.45 -8.13
N ALA A 23 -24.45 25.49 -8.12
CA ALA A 23 -24.16 24.12 -7.66
C ALA A 23 -23.10 23.40 -8.52
N VAL A 24 -23.09 23.60 -9.85
CA VAL A 24 -22.06 23.06 -10.73
C VAL A 24 -20.71 23.73 -10.47
N ALA A 25 -20.69 25.05 -10.24
CA ALA A 25 -19.48 25.79 -9.92
C ALA A 25 -18.87 25.29 -8.60
N GLU A 26 -19.68 25.17 -7.55
CA GLU A 26 -19.26 24.64 -6.25
C GLU A 26 -18.71 23.21 -6.36
N LEU A 27 -19.41 22.32 -7.06
CA LEU A 27 -18.92 20.96 -7.30
C LEU A 27 -17.62 20.95 -8.11
N THR A 28 -17.47 21.84 -9.08
CA THR A 28 -16.24 21.95 -9.88
C THR A 28 -15.07 22.40 -9.01
N GLU A 29 -15.30 23.33 -8.09
CA GLU A 29 -14.30 23.76 -7.11
C GLU A 29 -13.92 22.62 -6.14
N HIS A 30 -14.91 21.85 -5.69
CA HIS A 30 -14.65 20.67 -4.87
C HIS A 30 -13.80 19.64 -5.62
N PHE A 31 -14.07 19.37 -6.89
CA PHE A 31 -13.24 18.46 -7.69
C PHE A 31 -11.83 18.99 -7.92
N ARG A 32 -11.66 20.29 -8.14
CA ARG A 32 -10.33 20.90 -8.33
C ARG A 32 -9.52 21.00 -7.06
N GLY A 33 -10.18 21.23 -5.92
CA GLY A 33 -9.53 21.37 -4.62
C GLY A 33 -9.29 20.04 -3.89
N ALA A 34 -9.85 18.94 -4.40
CA ALA A 34 -9.66 17.62 -3.80
C ALA A 34 -8.46 16.90 -4.42
N THR A 35 -7.62 16.32 -3.59
CA THR A 35 -6.54 15.41 -4.00
C THR A 35 -7.10 14.10 -4.54
N ALA A 36 -8.21 13.63 -3.95
CA ALA A 36 -8.93 12.45 -4.40
C ALA A 36 -10.44 12.63 -4.30
N ALA A 37 -11.20 11.99 -5.20
CA ALA A 37 -12.64 11.92 -5.14
C ALA A 37 -13.07 10.45 -5.25
N VAL A 38 -13.78 9.94 -4.24
CA VAL A 38 -14.27 8.56 -4.22
C VAL A 38 -15.78 8.55 -4.40
N LEU A 39 -16.22 7.78 -5.40
CA LEU A 39 -17.63 7.60 -5.75
C LEU A 39 -18.20 6.39 -5.01
N THR A 40 -19.26 6.61 -4.27
CA THR A 40 -19.94 5.57 -3.49
C THR A 40 -21.43 5.55 -3.79
N GLU A 41 -22.02 4.37 -3.76
CA GLU A 41 -23.47 4.21 -3.75
C GLU A 41 -23.96 4.17 -2.30
N TYR A 42 -24.94 5.01 -1.97
CA TYR A 42 -25.48 5.14 -0.61
C TYR A 42 -26.86 4.50 -0.45
N ARG A 43 -27.33 3.77 -1.44
CA ARG A 43 -28.66 3.17 -1.43
C ARG A 43 -28.82 2.22 -0.25
N GLY A 44 -29.83 2.50 0.61
CA GLY A 44 -30.11 1.68 1.80
C GLY A 44 -29.45 2.21 3.09
N LEU A 45 -28.65 3.27 3.02
CA LEU A 45 -28.14 3.95 4.21
C LEU A 45 -29.18 4.89 4.80
N THR A 46 -29.30 4.89 6.11
CA THR A 46 -30.09 5.85 6.87
C THR A 46 -29.35 7.18 7.01
N VAL A 47 -30.10 8.26 7.31
CA VAL A 47 -29.51 9.60 7.52
C VAL A 47 -28.50 9.57 8.69
N LYS A 48 -28.79 8.80 9.75
CA LYS A 48 -27.87 8.61 10.87
C LYS A 48 -26.57 7.97 10.42
N GLN A 49 -26.63 6.91 9.67
CA GLN A 49 -25.44 6.22 9.11
C GLN A 49 -24.61 7.12 8.22
N ILE A 50 -25.23 7.98 7.40
CA ILE A 50 -24.50 8.98 6.60
C ILE A 50 -23.83 10.01 7.51
N GLY A 51 -24.47 10.39 8.63
CA GLY A 51 -23.88 11.26 9.64
C GLY A 51 -22.67 10.63 10.32
N ASP A 52 -22.79 9.37 10.72
CA ASP A 52 -21.70 8.59 11.32
C ASP A 52 -20.54 8.42 10.35
N LEU A 53 -20.82 8.18 9.05
CA LEU A 53 -19.81 8.13 8.00
C LEU A 53 -19.06 9.46 7.85
N ARG A 54 -19.75 10.59 7.88
CA ARG A 54 -19.10 11.91 7.83
C ARG A 54 -18.17 12.14 9.01
N ILE A 55 -18.57 11.69 10.20
CA ILE A 55 -17.72 11.76 11.39
C ILE A 55 -16.48 10.86 11.23
N ALA A 56 -16.65 9.65 10.73
CA ALA A 56 -15.56 8.69 10.50
C ALA A 56 -14.56 9.17 9.44
N LEU A 57 -15.02 9.93 8.43
CA LEU A 57 -14.17 10.50 7.38
C LEU A 57 -13.34 11.72 7.86
N GLY A 58 -13.74 12.35 8.96
CA GLY A 58 -13.06 13.51 9.51
C GLY A 58 -13.32 14.81 8.74
N SER A 59 -12.68 15.89 9.20
CA SER A 59 -12.89 17.25 8.65
C SER A 59 -12.25 17.50 7.29
N GLU A 60 -11.25 16.70 6.91
CA GLU A 60 -10.53 16.85 5.65
C GLU A 60 -11.24 16.22 4.45
N THR A 61 -12.31 15.47 4.72
CA THR A 61 -13.11 14.81 3.69
C THR A 61 -14.53 15.32 3.68
N THR A 62 -14.96 15.91 2.57
CA THR A 62 -16.34 16.37 2.39
C THR A 62 -17.16 15.28 1.71
N TYR A 63 -18.13 14.70 2.43
CA TYR A 63 -19.05 13.70 1.87
C TYR A 63 -20.37 14.34 1.45
N ALA A 64 -20.59 14.43 0.14
CA ALA A 64 -21.76 15.08 -0.45
C ALA A 64 -22.59 14.10 -1.29
N VAL A 65 -23.91 14.11 -1.08
CA VAL A 65 -24.85 13.43 -1.96
C VAL A 65 -25.18 14.38 -3.10
N VAL A 66 -24.91 13.97 -4.31
CA VAL A 66 -24.95 14.83 -5.49
C VAL A 66 -25.84 14.26 -6.56
N LYS A 67 -26.36 15.15 -7.42
CA LYS A 67 -27.17 14.77 -8.56
C LYS A 67 -26.27 14.43 -9.75
N ASN A 68 -26.36 13.22 -10.30
CA ASN A 68 -25.49 12.71 -11.37
C ASN A 68 -25.35 13.68 -12.55
N THR A 69 -26.44 14.33 -12.96
CA THR A 69 -26.40 15.29 -14.08
C THR A 69 -25.52 16.51 -13.79
N LEU A 70 -25.55 17.04 -12.56
CA LEU A 70 -24.70 18.17 -12.15
C LEU A 70 -23.26 17.72 -11.95
N THR A 71 -23.08 16.54 -11.36
CA THR A 71 -21.74 15.95 -11.16
C THR A 71 -21.04 15.67 -12.49
N ARG A 72 -21.79 15.19 -13.50
CA ARG A 72 -21.25 14.95 -14.84
C ARG A 72 -20.74 16.24 -15.49
N LEU A 73 -21.50 17.33 -15.38
CA LEU A 73 -21.08 18.65 -15.87
C LEU A 73 -19.87 19.18 -15.09
N ALA A 74 -19.86 19.05 -13.75
CA ALA A 74 -18.78 19.49 -12.91
C ALA A 74 -17.49 18.69 -13.18
N ALA A 75 -17.59 17.37 -13.33
CA ALA A 75 -16.48 16.50 -13.67
C ALA A 75 -15.88 16.82 -15.04
N SER A 76 -16.74 17.07 -16.06
CA SER A 76 -16.30 17.52 -17.37
C SER A 76 -15.56 18.85 -17.30
N ASN A 77 -16.07 19.83 -16.55
CA ASN A 77 -15.44 21.14 -16.33
C ASN A 77 -14.11 21.05 -15.54
N ALA A 78 -13.97 20.02 -14.72
CA ALA A 78 -12.72 19.72 -14.00
C ALA A 78 -11.73 18.85 -14.80
N GLY A 79 -12.07 18.45 -16.03
CA GLY A 79 -11.22 17.58 -16.85
C GLY A 79 -11.28 16.09 -16.47
N LEU A 80 -12.27 15.69 -15.68
CA LEU A 80 -12.45 14.32 -15.16
C LEU A 80 -13.56 13.55 -15.91
N GLY A 81 -13.65 13.71 -17.24
CA GLY A 81 -14.68 13.08 -18.09
C GLY A 81 -14.72 11.54 -18.00
N HIS A 82 -13.63 10.91 -17.62
CA HIS A 82 -13.54 9.46 -17.40
C HIS A 82 -14.40 8.95 -16.23
N LEU A 83 -14.95 9.83 -15.40
CA LEU A 83 -15.89 9.46 -14.33
C LEU A 83 -17.32 9.22 -14.83
N GLU A 84 -17.67 9.66 -16.05
CA GLU A 84 -19.03 9.55 -16.57
C GLU A 84 -19.65 8.15 -16.48
N PRO A 85 -18.94 7.08 -16.86
CA PRO A 85 -19.50 5.72 -16.78
C PRO A 85 -19.76 5.25 -15.35
N LEU A 86 -19.10 5.85 -14.36
CA LEU A 86 -19.29 5.51 -12.95
C LEU A 86 -20.48 6.26 -12.31
N LEU A 87 -21.02 7.30 -12.98
CA LEU A 87 -22.11 8.14 -12.49
C LEU A 87 -23.48 7.55 -12.80
N GLU A 88 -23.72 6.30 -12.37
CA GLU A 88 -24.98 5.60 -12.51
C GLU A 88 -25.58 5.23 -11.14
N GLY A 89 -26.89 5.43 -10.98
CA GLY A 89 -27.61 5.17 -9.74
C GLY A 89 -27.49 6.28 -8.69
N PRO A 90 -27.83 5.99 -7.41
CA PRO A 90 -27.75 6.95 -6.31
C PRO A 90 -26.32 7.10 -5.81
N ILE A 91 -25.66 8.18 -6.23
CA ILE A 91 -24.22 8.40 -5.97
C ILE A 91 -24.02 9.50 -4.93
N ALA A 92 -23.07 9.25 -4.06
CA ALA A 92 -22.43 10.23 -3.20
C ALA A 92 -20.94 10.29 -3.51
N VAL A 93 -20.37 11.47 -3.38
CA VAL A 93 -18.95 11.72 -3.63
C VAL A 93 -18.27 12.10 -2.33
N ALA A 94 -17.20 11.43 -2.00
CA ALA A 94 -16.27 11.80 -0.93
C ALA A 94 -15.12 12.60 -1.56
N PHE A 95 -15.09 13.91 -1.35
CA PHE A 95 -14.00 14.79 -1.76
C PHE A 95 -12.95 14.84 -0.67
N VAL A 96 -11.78 14.33 -0.93
CA VAL A 96 -10.65 14.26 0.01
C VAL A 96 -9.67 15.38 -0.30
N LYS A 97 -9.47 16.29 0.66
CA LYS A 97 -8.48 17.37 0.56
C LYS A 97 -7.17 17.01 1.23
N GLY A 98 -7.23 16.11 2.20
CA GLY A 98 -6.08 15.66 2.97
C GLY A 98 -5.48 14.36 2.44
N GLU A 99 -5.25 13.39 3.33
CA GLU A 99 -4.62 12.11 3.02
C GLU A 99 -5.61 11.11 2.37
N PRO A 100 -5.39 10.72 1.10
CA PRO A 100 -6.30 9.80 0.41
C PRO A 100 -6.37 8.41 1.05
N VAL A 101 -5.27 7.95 1.65
CA VAL A 101 -5.17 6.64 2.30
C VAL A 101 -6.07 6.57 3.53
N ALA A 102 -6.07 7.62 4.37
CA ALA A 102 -6.91 7.67 5.56
C ALA A 102 -8.41 7.63 5.20
N ALA A 103 -8.81 8.42 4.18
CA ALA A 103 -10.19 8.43 3.69
C ALA A 103 -10.59 7.08 3.06
N ALA A 104 -9.71 6.44 2.28
CA ALA A 104 -9.95 5.12 1.69
C ALA A 104 -10.11 4.04 2.77
N LYS A 105 -9.29 4.08 3.85
CA LYS A 105 -9.44 3.20 5.01
C LYS A 105 -10.78 3.38 5.69
N ALA A 106 -11.14 4.62 6.00
CA ALA A 106 -12.40 4.93 6.67
C ALA A 106 -13.61 4.45 5.83
N LEU A 107 -13.59 4.68 4.51
CA LEU A 107 -14.64 4.19 3.60
C LEU A 107 -14.71 2.66 3.55
N ARG A 108 -13.56 1.98 3.47
CA ARG A 108 -13.50 0.51 3.47
C ARG A 108 -14.02 -0.08 4.78
N ASP A 109 -13.55 0.44 5.91
CA ASP A 109 -13.92 -0.07 7.23
C ASP A 109 -15.40 0.18 7.51
N TYR A 110 -15.92 1.34 7.05
CA TYR A 110 -17.34 1.63 7.12
C TYR A 110 -18.17 0.73 6.19
N ALA A 111 -17.73 0.48 4.95
CA ALA A 111 -18.38 -0.43 4.01
C ALA A 111 -18.40 -1.87 4.54
N ARG A 112 -17.40 -2.28 5.30
CA ARG A 112 -17.34 -3.59 5.95
C ARG A 112 -18.41 -3.75 7.04
N THR A 113 -18.67 -2.68 7.78
CA THR A 113 -19.69 -2.64 8.83
C THR A 113 -21.09 -2.44 8.24
N ASN A 114 -21.19 -1.69 7.15
CA ASN A 114 -22.44 -1.34 6.48
C ASN A 114 -22.40 -1.77 5.00
N PRO A 115 -22.87 -2.97 4.67
CA PRO A 115 -22.79 -3.50 3.30
C PRO A 115 -23.65 -2.73 2.30
N ALA A 116 -24.52 -1.83 2.77
CA ALA A 116 -25.29 -0.93 1.93
C ALA A 116 -24.41 0.17 1.26
N LEU A 117 -23.21 0.45 1.79
CA LEU A 117 -22.26 1.35 1.17
C LEU A 117 -21.41 0.58 0.17
N VAL A 118 -21.57 0.89 -1.11
CA VAL A 118 -20.79 0.26 -2.19
C VAL A 118 -19.86 1.29 -2.80
N ILE A 119 -18.56 0.99 -2.81
CA ILE A 119 -17.56 1.82 -3.49
C ILE A 119 -17.58 1.46 -4.97
N LYS A 120 -17.81 2.43 -5.86
CA LYS A 120 -17.88 2.23 -7.31
C LYS A 120 -16.56 2.53 -8.02
N GLY A 121 -15.79 3.42 -7.48
CA GLY A 121 -14.54 3.88 -8.08
C GLY A 121 -14.17 5.26 -7.57
N GLY A 122 -13.20 5.89 -8.19
CA GLY A 122 -12.79 7.23 -7.81
C GLY A 122 -11.75 7.82 -8.74
N VAL A 123 -11.19 8.92 -8.29
CA VAL A 123 -10.08 9.62 -8.94
C VAL A 123 -9.06 9.99 -7.89
N LEU A 124 -7.79 9.85 -8.21
CA LEU A 124 -6.64 10.29 -7.43
C LEU A 124 -5.70 11.05 -8.36
N ASP A 125 -5.41 12.30 -8.04
CA ASP A 125 -4.53 13.16 -8.85
C ASP A 125 -4.88 13.16 -10.36
N GLY A 126 -6.19 13.18 -10.68
CA GLY A 126 -6.69 13.17 -12.04
C GLY A 126 -6.72 11.79 -12.73
N LYS A 127 -6.26 10.72 -12.09
CA LYS A 127 -6.31 9.36 -12.62
C LYS A 127 -7.52 8.60 -12.09
N ALA A 128 -8.23 7.91 -12.99
CA ALA A 128 -9.32 7.03 -12.57
C ALA A 128 -8.78 5.86 -11.75
N LEU A 129 -9.47 5.57 -10.66
CA LEU A 129 -9.21 4.42 -9.79
C LEU A 129 -10.37 3.45 -9.85
N THR A 130 -10.03 2.19 -10.03
CA THR A 130 -10.95 1.06 -9.89
C THR A 130 -11.24 0.75 -8.42
N VAL A 131 -12.27 -0.03 -8.17
CA VAL A 131 -12.62 -0.49 -6.81
C VAL A 131 -11.46 -1.25 -6.15
N GLU A 132 -10.75 -2.05 -6.94
CA GLU A 132 -9.60 -2.83 -6.44
C GLU A 132 -8.42 -1.95 -6.06
N GLU A 133 -8.16 -0.90 -6.84
CA GLU A 133 -7.09 0.05 -6.55
C GLU A 133 -7.41 0.88 -5.30
N ILE A 134 -8.69 1.26 -5.08
CA ILE A 134 -9.12 1.92 -3.84
C ILE A 134 -8.95 0.99 -2.64
N ARG A 135 -9.23 -0.31 -2.79
CA ARG A 135 -8.97 -1.29 -1.73
C ARG A 135 -7.48 -1.41 -1.42
N LYS A 136 -6.64 -1.51 -2.45
CA LYS A 136 -5.17 -1.51 -2.30
C LYS A 136 -4.68 -0.22 -1.63
N LEU A 137 -5.23 0.93 -2.03
CA LEU A 137 -4.93 2.21 -1.39
C LEU A 137 -5.29 2.20 0.10
N ALA A 138 -6.42 1.60 0.46
CA ALA A 138 -6.84 1.44 1.86
C ALA A 138 -5.97 0.46 2.66
N ASP A 139 -5.25 -0.44 2.01
CA ASP A 139 -4.31 -1.36 2.66
C ASP A 139 -2.92 -0.74 2.88
N LEU A 140 -2.63 0.39 2.23
CA LEU A 140 -1.39 1.12 2.46
C LEU A 140 -1.35 1.70 3.87
N GLU A 141 -0.16 1.84 4.41
CA GLU A 141 0.06 2.56 5.66
C GLU A 141 -0.04 4.08 5.43
N SER A 142 -0.19 4.85 6.51
CA SER A 142 -0.22 6.31 6.38
C SER A 142 1.09 6.83 5.79
N ARG A 143 1.02 7.99 5.13
CA ARG A 143 2.17 8.64 4.50
C ARG A 143 3.34 8.81 5.47
N GLU A 144 3.06 9.16 6.71
CA GLU A 144 4.08 9.34 7.75
C GLU A 144 4.81 8.03 8.05
N VAL A 145 4.07 6.92 8.17
CA VAL A 145 4.66 5.60 8.42
C VAL A 145 5.49 5.13 7.22
N LEU A 146 5.01 5.34 6.00
CA LEU A 146 5.77 5.02 4.78
C LEU A 146 7.06 5.83 4.68
N LEU A 147 7.02 7.13 4.99
CA LEU A 147 8.19 7.99 5.03
C LEU A 147 9.17 7.56 6.14
N ALA A 148 8.64 7.22 7.33
CA ALA A 148 9.46 6.71 8.43
C ALA A 148 10.14 5.39 8.07
N LYS A 149 9.44 4.46 7.40
CA LYS A 149 10.01 3.21 6.89
C LYS A 149 11.11 3.46 5.85
N MET A 150 10.88 4.39 4.93
CA MET A 150 11.86 4.77 3.92
C MET A 150 13.11 5.39 4.56
N ALA A 151 12.93 6.32 5.50
CA ALA A 151 14.03 6.90 6.27
C ALA A 151 14.78 5.84 7.09
N GLY A 152 14.06 4.90 7.70
CA GLY A 152 14.63 3.77 8.43
C GLY A 152 15.44 2.84 7.53
N ALA A 153 14.96 2.53 6.35
CA ALA A 153 15.68 1.71 5.36
C ALA A 153 16.98 2.38 4.90
N LEU A 154 16.93 3.68 4.61
CA LEU A 154 18.13 4.47 4.26
C LEU A 154 19.14 4.51 5.41
N LYS A 155 18.67 4.77 6.64
CA LYS A 155 19.53 4.73 7.84
C LYS A 155 20.13 3.35 8.06
N GLY A 156 19.32 2.29 7.85
CA GLY A 156 19.78 0.89 7.97
C GLY A 156 20.91 0.57 7.00
N SER A 157 20.79 0.96 5.73
CA SER A 157 21.81 0.72 4.72
C SER A 157 23.11 1.47 5.01
N LEU A 158 23.02 2.72 5.48
CA LEU A 158 24.19 3.51 5.92
C LEU A 158 24.86 2.87 7.15
N SER A 159 24.06 2.43 8.14
CA SER A 159 24.58 1.77 9.34
C SER A 159 25.28 0.46 8.99
N GLN A 160 24.75 -0.31 8.03
CA GLN A 160 25.36 -1.54 7.56
C GLN A 160 26.72 -1.26 6.89
N ALA A 161 26.83 -0.23 6.07
CA ALA A 161 28.09 0.18 5.46
C ALA A 161 29.14 0.54 6.53
N VAL A 162 28.74 1.32 7.54
CA VAL A 162 29.64 1.67 8.66
C VAL A 162 30.05 0.41 9.46
N GLN A 163 29.14 -0.52 9.71
CA GLN A 163 29.46 -1.76 10.39
C GLN A 163 30.43 -2.64 9.60
N LEU A 164 30.28 -2.73 8.28
CA LEU A 164 31.18 -3.46 7.40
C LEU A 164 32.60 -2.88 7.45
N LEU A 165 32.74 -1.55 7.52
CA LEU A 165 34.03 -0.88 7.66
C LEU A 165 34.62 -1.01 9.08
N ALA A 166 33.76 -1.07 10.11
CA ALA A 166 34.19 -1.24 11.50
C ALA A 166 34.48 -2.72 11.87
N ALA A 167 33.93 -3.68 11.14
CA ALA A 167 34.07 -5.10 11.42
C ALA A 167 35.53 -5.57 11.47
N PRO A 168 36.41 -5.23 10.52
CA PRO A 168 37.82 -5.69 10.56
C PRO A 168 38.57 -5.13 11.76
N LEU A 169 38.30 -3.88 12.13
CA LEU A 169 38.92 -3.25 13.31
C LEU A 169 38.47 -3.95 14.60
N ALA A 170 37.19 -4.24 14.73
CA ALA A 170 36.66 -4.94 15.87
C ALA A 170 37.14 -6.40 15.95
N GLN A 171 37.36 -7.05 14.81
CA GLN A 171 37.95 -8.37 14.74
C GLN A 171 39.44 -8.36 15.16
N ALA A 172 40.22 -7.40 14.66
CA ALA A 172 41.61 -7.23 15.06
C ALA A 172 41.74 -6.95 16.56
N ALA A 173 40.92 -6.06 17.12
CA ALA A 173 40.92 -5.78 18.54
C ALA A 173 40.56 -7.00 19.39
N ARG A 174 39.61 -7.83 18.94
CA ARG A 174 39.25 -9.08 19.62
C ARG A 174 40.37 -10.12 19.52
N ALA A 175 41.06 -10.20 18.38
CA ALA A 175 42.18 -11.11 18.20
C ALA A 175 43.35 -10.72 19.11
N VAL A 176 43.68 -9.43 19.20
CA VAL A 176 44.72 -8.94 20.11
C VAL A 176 44.33 -9.18 21.58
N GLY A 177 43.09 -8.89 21.96
CA GLY A 177 42.61 -9.18 23.32
C GLY A 177 42.63 -10.67 23.68
N ALA A 178 42.29 -11.55 22.73
CA ALA A 178 42.40 -13.00 22.93
C ALA A 178 43.84 -13.45 23.03
N LEU A 179 44.76 -12.86 22.26
CA LEU A 179 46.20 -13.13 22.40
C LEU A 179 46.75 -12.65 23.75
N GLN A 180 46.31 -11.48 24.21
CA GLN A 180 46.72 -10.96 25.52
C GLN A 180 46.23 -11.89 26.65
N ALA A 181 44.96 -12.27 26.65
CA ALA A 181 44.39 -13.19 27.63
C ALA A 181 45.12 -14.55 27.61
N LYS A 182 45.48 -15.05 26.42
CA LYS A 182 46.24 -16.28 26.27
C LYS A 182 47.67 -16.13 26.75
N ALA A 183 48.34 -14.98 26.54
CA ALA A 183 49.68 -14.68 27.03
C ALA A 183 49.73 -14.52 28.54
N GLU A 184 48.65 -14.00 29.16
CA GLU A 184 48.54 -13.94 30.63
C GLU A 184 48.34 -15.34 31.25
N ALA A 185 47.65 -16.23 30.55
CA ALA A 185 47.44 -17.63 31.01
C ALA A 185 48.68 -18.52 30.76
N ASP A 186 49.44 -18.26 29.69
CA ASP A 186 50.61 -19.03 29.30
C ASP A 186 51.65 -18.08 28.63
N PRO A 187 52.64 -17.61 29.43
CA PRO A 187 53.69 -16.66 28.94
C PRO A 187 54.57 -17.23 27.81
N SER A 188 54.57 -18.57 27.62
CA SER A 188 55.38 -19.19 26.55
C SER A 188 54.85 -18.86 25.13
N VAL A 189 53.63 -18.41 24.99
CA VAL A 189 53.04 -18.02 23.71
C VAL A 189 53.69 -16.74 23.12
N LEU A 190 54.33 -15.89 23.95
CA LEU A 190 55.04 -14.71 23.53
C LEU A 190 56.52 -14.94 23.19
N GLY A 191 57.07 -16.07 23.63
CA GLY A 191 58.40 -16.53 23.24
C GLY A 191 58.34 -16.99 21.80
N GLY A 192 58.84 -16.19 20.86
CA GLY A 192 58.84 -16.42 19.44
C GLY A 192 59.18 -17.84 19.09
N GLY A 193 58.17 -18.60 18.75
CA GLY A 193 58.30 -19.99 18.34
C GLY A 193 59.13 -20.07 17.08
N SER A 194 60.32 -20.59 17.22
CA SER A 194 60.99 -21.27 16.14
C SER A 194 60.06 -22.45 15.78
N GLY A 195 59.07 -22.18 14.93
CA GLY A 195 58.08 -23.15 14.51
C GLY A 195 58.72 -24.18 13.63
N THR A 196 59.15 -25.28 14.28
CA THR A 196 59.26 -26.52 13.57
C THR A 196 57.85 -27.01 13.33
N ALA A 197 57.35 -26.81 12.13
CA ALA A 197 56.12 -27.40 11.66
C ALA A 197 56.25 -28.92 11.87
N PRO A 198 55.26 -29.59 12.45
CA PRO A 198 55.27 -31.08 12.50
C PRO A 198 55.16 -31.53 11.04
N VAL A 199 56.25 -32.16 10.57
CA VAL A 199 56.27 -32.87 9.30
C VAL A 199 55.31 -34.06 9.50
N PRO A 200 54.31 -34.23 8.66
CA PRO A 200 53.48 -35.41 8.72
C PRO A 200 54.33 -36.61 8.39
N HIS A 201 54.47 -37.57 9.37
CA HIS A 201 55.04 -38.86 9.10
C HIS A 201 54.16 -39.63 8.12
N PRO A 202 54.79 -40.30 7.09
CA PRO A 202 54.03 -41.02 6.06
C PRO A 202 53.59 -42.45 6.46
N ASP A 203 53.56 -42.79 7.75
CA ASP A 203 53.21 -44.13 8.18
C ASP A 203 52.09 -44.11 9.22
N ASP A 204 50.86 -43.81 8.77
CA ASP A 204 49.66 -44.34 9.42
C ASP A 204 48.57 -44.57 8.35
N GLN A 205 48.84 -45.58 7.51
CA GLN A 205 47.84 -46.28 6.76
C GLN A 205 47.30 -47.39 7.66
N SER A 206 46.23 -47.14 8.33
CA SER A 206 45.32 -48.19 8.76
C SER A 206 43.87 -47.71 8.64
N ALA A 207 43.34 -48.02 7.49
CA ALA A 207 41.91 -48.13 7.33
C ALA A 207 41.37 -49.23 8.26
N PRO A 208 40.13 -49.14 8.71
CA PRO A 208 39.23 -50.20 8.36
C PRO A 208 38.00 -49.71 7.60
N ALA A 209 37.76 -50.44 6.59
CA ALA A 209 36.58 -50.55 5.79
C ALA A 209 35.32 -50.88 6.60
N GLY A 210 34.22 -50.49 6.06
CA GLY A 210 32.94 -51.11 6.32
C GLY A 210 32.05 -50.26 7.23
N VAL A 211 30.96 -49.74 6.78
CA VAL A 211 29.73 -50.49 6.52
C VAL A 211 28.74 -49.58 5.79
N ILE A 212 28.38 -50.03 4.63
CA ILE A 212 27.20 -49.59 3.93
C ILE A 212 26.00 -50.12 4.72
N ALA A 213 25.07 -49.23 5.11
CA ALA A 213 23.72 -49.62 5.45
C ALA A 213 22.75 -48.75 4.69
N HIS A 214 22.25 -49.31 3.63
CA HIS A 214 20.90 -49.05 3.11
C HIS A 214 19.90 -49.32 4.25
N ASP A 215 18.94 -48.47 4.39
CA ASP A 215 17.54 -48.87 4.55
C ASP A 215 16.62 -47.64 4.46
N SER A 216 15.87 -47.61 3.41
CA SER A 216 14.42 -47.90 3.26
C SER A 216 13.51 -46.81 3.77
N LEU A 217 12.97 -46.09 2.78
CA LEU A 217 11.52 -45.99 2.50
C LEU A 217 10.61 -46.44 3.67
N SER A 218 9.84 -45.52 4.19
CA SER A 218 8.53 -45.83 4.71
C SER A 218 7.62 -44.59 4.61
N THR A 219 6.85 -44.55 3.57
CA THR A 219 5.52 -43.98 3.54
C THR A 219 4.60 -44.78 4.46
N PRO A 220 3.64 -44.17 5.14
CA PRO A 220 2.36 -44.84 5.36
C PRO A 220 1.21 -44.10 4.71
N THR A 221 0.62 -44.81 3.86
CA THR A 221 -0.70 -44.80 3.29
C THR A 221 -1.80 -44.62 4.36
N SER A 222 -2.74 -43.74 4.00
CA SER A 222 -4.19 -43.84 4.11
C SER A 222 -4.83 -44.96 4.94
N THR A 223 -5.81 -44.58 5.74
CA THR A 223 -7.10 -45.28 5.99
C THR A 223 -7.98 -44.34 6.83
N ASP A 224 -9.02 -43.71 6.33
CA ASP A 224 -10.41 -44.12 6.12
C ASP A 224 -11.06 -44.85 7.33
N ARG A 225 -12.08 -44.21 7.88
CA ARG A 225 -13.34 -44.70 8.43
C ARG A 225 -14.02 -43.60 9.26
N THR A 226 -15.10 -42.99 8.74
CA THR A 226 -16.54 -43.41 8.75
C THR A 226 -17.11 -43.72 10.14
N SER A 227 -18.26 -43.07 10.37
CA SER A 227 -19.36 -43.35 11.34
C SER A 227 -19.20 -42.71 12.72
N ASP A 228 -20.04 -41.78 13.13
CA ASP A 228 -21.50 -41.87 13.39
C ASP A 228 -22.10 -40.46 13.51
#